data_fb8ad40365ac13daa3466c4086a73941
#
_entry.id   fb8ad40365ac13daa3466c4086a73941
#
_cell.length_a   1.000
_cell.length_b   1.000
_cell.length_c   1.000
_cell.angle_alpha   90.00
_cell.angle_beta   90.00
_cell.angle_gamma   90.00
#
_symmetry.space_group_name_H-M   'P 1'
#
loop_
_entity.id
_entity.type
_entity.pdbx_description
1 polymer ?
#
loop_
_entity_poly.entity_id
_entity_poly.type
_entity_poly.pdbx_seq_one_letter_code
_entity_poly.pdbx_strand_id
1 'polypeptide(L)'
;MIDIGKVVNKRIGELEVVCRELTVGRLRALLAAAPEMDVVRDFLFEDVRLGDLPVLTNLSIEQVEELPPSALSLVIAGCREANPDFFGMLARLKRPQATS
;
A
#
# COMPACT_ATOMS: atom_id res chain seq x y z
N MET A 1 -23.68 4.83 4.98
CA MET A 1 -22.36 5.06 5.54
C MET A 1 -21.63 6.11 4.74
N ILE A 2 -21.04 7.06 5.38
CA ILE A 2 -20.34 8.14 4.72
C ILE A 2 -18.89 7.76 4.53
N ASP A 3 -18.42 7.88 3.30
CA ASP A 3 -17.03 7.61 3.00
C ASP A 3 -16.28 8.93 3.15
N ILE A 4 -15.55 9.08 4.21
CA ILE A 4 -14.85 10.32 4.51
C ILE A 4 -13.35 10.23 4.25
N GLY A 5 -12.87 9.15 3.69
CA GLY A 5 -11.45 8.99 3.41
C GLY A 5 -11.08 9.53 2.03
N LYS A 6 -9.79 9.73 1.84
CA LYS A 6 -9.25 10.13 0.55
C LYS A 6 -9.32 8.98 -0.45
N VAL A 7 -9.52 9.32 -1.71
CA VAL A 7 -9.51 8.34 -2.80
C VAL A 7 -8.65 8.92 -3.91
N VAL A 8 -7.71 8.11 -4.40
CA VAL A 8 -6.83 8.49 -5.49
C VAL A 8 -6.97 7.46 -6.59
N ASN A 9 -7.25 7.89 -7.81
CA ASN A 9 -7.39 6.99 -8.93
C ASN A 9 -6.13 7.03 -9.79
N LYS A 10 -5.64 5.87 -10.18
CA LYS A 10 -4.49 5.76 -11.08
C LYS A 10 -4.92 4.88 -12.25
N ARG A 11 -4.50 5.27 -13.44
CA ARG A 11 -4.77 4.48 -14.62
C ARG A 11 -3.49 3.76 -15.04
N ILE A 12 -3.56 2.45 -15.06
CA ILE A 12 -2.42 1.62 -15.42
C ILE A 12 -2.84 0.86 -16.67
N GLY A 13 -2.45 1.36 -17.85
CA GLY A 13 -2.93 0.79 -19.09
C GLY A 13 -4.44 0.94 -19.18
N GLU A 14 -5.16 -0.16 -19.29
CA GLU A 14 -6.63 -0.13 -19.31
C GLU A 14 -7.21 -0.36 -17.91
N LEU A 15 -6.38 -0.55 -16.93
CA LEU A 15 -6.84 -0.87 -15.59
C LEU A 15 -7.04 0.42 -14.79
N GLU A 16 -8.20 0.54 -14.17
CA GLU A 16 -8.50 1.67 -13.33
C GLU A 16 -8.26 1.26 -11.89
N VAL A 17 -7.24 1.80 -11.27
CA VAL A 17 -6.89 1.44 -9.90
C VAL A 17 -7.37 2.52 -8.96
N VAL A 18 -8.17 2.12 -7.98
CA VAL A 18 -8.69 3.02 -6.95
C VAL A 18 -7.90 2.78 -5.69
N CYS A 19 -7.15 3.78 -5.25
CA CYS A 19 -6.39 3.72 -4.01
C CYS A 19 -7.15 4.50 -2.96
N ARG A 20 -7.37 3.91 -1.79
CA ARG A 20 -8.21 4.56 -0.79
C ARG A 20 -7.51 4.63 0.55
N GLU A 21 -7.87 5.67 1.29
CA GLU A 21 -7.37 5.85 2.63
C GLU A 21 -8.03 4.86 3.57
N LEU A 22 -7.24 4.20 4.39
CA LEU A 22 -7.76 3.21 5.32
C LEU A 22 -8.14 3.85 6.64
N THR A 23 -9.11 3.26 7.30
CA THR A 23 -9.44 3.67 8.67
C THR A 23 -8.31 3.24 9.61
N VAL A 24 -8.28 3.83 10.79
CA VAL A 24 -7.28 3.47 11.80
C VAL A 24 -7.38 1.98 12.13
N GLY A 25 -8.59 1.44 12.23
CA GLY A 25 -8.76 0.03 12.50
C GLY A 25 -8.16 -0.86 11.44
N ARG A 26 -8.33 -0.49 10.17
CA ARG A 26 -7.76 -1.25 9.07
C ARG A 26 -6.23 -1.12 9.02
N LEU A 27 -5.70 0.05 9.38
CA LEU A 27 -4.26 0.22 9.46
C LEU A 27 -3.67 -0.67 10.54
N ARG A 28 -4.34 -0.81 11.68
CA ARG A 28 -3.87 -1.72 12.74
C ARG A 28 -3.87 -3.15 12.26
N ALA A 29 -4.90 -3.55 11.53
CA ALA A 29 -4.98 -4.91 11.00
C ALA A 29 -3.86 -5.17 9.99
N LEU A 30 -3.57 -4.17 9.16
CA LEU A 30 -2.51 -4.27 8.16
C LEU A 30 -1.15 -4.48 8.84
N LEU A 31 -0.88 -3.71 9.89
CA LEU A 31 0.38 -3.80 10.62
C LEU A 31 0.51 -5.11 11.38
N ALA A 32 -0.62 -5.66 11.81
CA ALA A 32 -0.62 -6.92 12.55
C ALA A 32 -0.52 -8.15 11.65
N ALA A 33 -0.72 -7.99 10.35
CA ALA A 33 -0.69 -9.12 9.44
C ALA A 33 0.71 -9.70 9.35
N ALA A 34 0.81 -11.01 9.45
CA ALA A 34 2.10 -11.69 9.40
C ALA A 34 2.64 -11.70 7.97
N PRO A 35 3.96 -11.73 7.81
CA PRO A 35 4.55 -11.88 6.47
C PRO A 35 4.13 -13.21 5.87
N GLU A 36 4.06 -13.25 4.54
CA GLU A 36 3.64 -14.44 3.84
C GLU A 36 4.78 -15.41 3.60
N MET A 37 5.99 -15.07 3.99
CA MET A 37 7.20 -15.86 3.76
C MET A 37 7.48 -15.99 2.27
N ASP A 38 7.14 -14.98 1.53
CA ASP A 38 7.35 -14.91 0.09
C ASP A 38 8.25 -13.71 -0.16
N VAL A 39 9.46 -13.96 -0.65
CA VAL A 39 10.47 -12.91 -0.80
C VAL A 39 9.96 -11.76 -1.65
N VAL A 40 9.31 -12.08 -2.77
CA VAL A 40 8.84 -11.04 -3.67
C VAL A 40 7.70 -10.25 -3.03
N ARG A 41 6.73 -10.95 -2.47
CA ARG A 41 5.58 -10.26 -1.87
C ARG A 41 5.97 -9.42 -0.67
N ASP A 42 6.91 -9.91 0.13
CA ASP A 42 7.26 -9.23 1.36
C ASP A 42 8.31 -8.15 1.19
N PHE A 43 9.20 -8.27 0.19
CA PHE A 43 10.38 -7.41 0.12
C PHE A 43 10.59 -6.67 -1.20
N LEU A 44 9.74 -6.84 -2.19
CA LEU A 44 9.93 -6.13 -3.45
C LEU A 44 9.93 -4.61 -3.25
N PHE A 45 9.07 -4.11 -2.37
CA PHE A 45 9.02 -2.70 -2.03
C PHE A 45 9.25 -2.53 -0.53
N GLU A 46 9.85 -1.40 -0.16
CA GLU A 46 10.26 -1.16 1.22
C GLU A 46 9.11 -0.97 2.19
N ASP A 47 8.12 -0.23 1.79
CA ASP A 47 7.09 0.18 2.73
C ASP A 47 5.73 -0.46 2.49
N VAL A 48 5.59 -1.30 1.47
CA VAL A 48 4.33 -1.97 1.18
C VAL A 48 4.62 -3.39 0.76
N ARG A 49 3.95 -4.34 1.36
CA ARG A 49 4.00 -5.72 0.89
C ARG A 49 2.94 -5.89 -0.17
N LEU A 50 3.24 -6.69 -1.20
CA LEU A 50 2.28 -6.88 -2.29
C LEU A 50 0.96 -7.47 -1.79
N GLY A 51 1.02 -8.31 -0.76
CA GLY A 51 -0.18 -8.89 -0.18
C GLY A 51 -1.10 -7.87 0.47
N ASP A 52 -0.61 -6.67 0.76
CA ASP A 52 -1.42 -5.61 1.36
C ASP A 52 -2.13 -4.77 0.32
N LEU A 53 -1.72 -4.83 -0.94
CA LEU A 53 -2.32 -4.00 -1.98
C LEU A 53 -3.82 -4.24 -2.18
N PRO A 54 -4.32 -5.48 -2.09
CA PRO A 54 -5.78 -5.67 -2.18
C PRO A 54 -6.57 -4.98 -1.08
N VAL A 55 -5.94 -4.68 0.05
CA VAL A 55 -6.60 -3.93 1.14
C VAL A 55 -6.61 -2.44 0.82
N LEU A 56 -5.52 -1.95 0.24
CA LEU A 56 -5.34 -0.53 -0.06
C LEU A 56 -6.03 -0.11 -1.35
N THR A 57 -6.33 -1.06 -2.23
CA THR A 57 -6.85 -0.74 -3.57
C THR A 57 -8.00 -1.67 -3.92
N ASN A 58 -8.53 -1.49 -5.12
CA ASN A 58 -9.55 -2.37 -5.66
C ASN A 58 -8.97 -3.56 -6.41
N LEU A 59 -7.65 -3.75 -6.36
CA LEU A 59 -7.01 -4.87 -7.07
C LEU A 59 -7.12 -6.15 -6.26
N SER A 60 -7.30 -7.27 -6.97
CA SER A 60 -7.18 -8.57 -6.33
C SER A 60 -5.70 -8.97 -6.31
N ILE A 61 -5.35 -9.97 -5.51
CA ILE A 61 -3.97 -10.42 -5.47
C ILE A 61 -3.55 -10.98 -6.83
N GLU A 62 -4.46 -11.60 -7.56
CA GLU A 62 -4.18 -12.10 -8.89
C GLU A 62 -3.82 -10.96 -9.84
N GLN A 63 -4.53 -9.85 -9.75
CA GLN A 63 -4.22 -8.68 -10.57
C GLN A 63 -2.88 -8.09 -10.20
N VAL A 64 -2.56 -8.05 -8.90
CA VAL A 64 -1.26 -7.56 -8.44
C VAL A 64 -0.14 -8.40 -9.03
N GLU A 65 -0.31 -9.72 -9.04
CA GLU A 65 0.71 -10.63 -9.57
C GLU A 65 0.92 -10.49 -11.08
N GLU A 66 -0.08 -9.97 -11.77
CA GLU A 66 0.01 -9.78 -13.22
C GLU A 66 0.72 -8.48 -13.62
N LEU A 67 0.96 -7.59 -12.67
CA LEU A 67 1.54 -6.29 -12.99
C LEU A 67 3.06 -6.32 -12.81
N PRO A 68 3.79 -5.67 -13.70
CA PRO A 68 5.24 -5.55 -13.51
C PRO A 68 5.57 -4.57 -12.38
N PRO A 69 6.77 -4.65 -11.80
CA PRO A 69 7.14 -3.76 -10.70
C PRO A 69 6.98 -2.27 -11.02
N SER A 70 7.26 -1.86 -12.24
CA SER A 70 7.10 -0.44 -12.60
C SER A 70 5.64 0.01 -12.50
N ALA A 71 4.70 -0.84 -12.90
CA ALA A 71 3.29 -0.52 -12.76
C ALA A 71 2.88 -0.53 -11.29
N LEU A 72 3.39 -1.48 -10.51
CA LEU A 72 3.10 -1.53 -9.08
C LEU A 72 3.64 -0.30 -8.37
N SER A 73 4.77 0.26 -8.81
CA SER A 73 5.28 1.51 -8.24
C SER A 73 4.27 2.64 -8.39
N LEU A 74 3.58 2.71 -9.51
CA LEU A 74 2.55 3.73 -9.71
C LEU A 74 1.35 3.49 -8.79
N VAL A 75 0.98 2.23 -8.60
CA VAL A 75 -0.11 1.89 -7.68
C VAL A 75 0.27 2.30 -6.25
N ILE A 76 1.49 2.00 -5.84
CA ILE A 76 1.97 2.33 -4.51
C ILE A 76 2.04 3.85 -4.32
N ALA A 77 2.44 4.59 -5.36
CA ALA A 77 2.41 6.05 -5.29
C ALA A 77 0.99 6.56 -5.02
N GLY A 78 -0.01 5.94 -5.66
CA GLY A 78 -1.39 6.30 -5.39
C GLY A 78 -1.81 5.97 -3.96
N CYS A 79 -1.34 4.85 -3.43
CA CYS A 79 -1.61 4.48 -2.05
C CYS A 79 -1.00 5.47 -1.07
N ARG A 80 0.21 5.96 -1.36
CA ARG A 80 0.85 6.98 -0.52
C ARG A 80 0.08 8.29 -0.56
N GLU A 81 -0.41 8.68 -1.74
CA GLU A 81 -1.20 9.90 -1.87
C GLU A 81 -2.51 9.79 -1.09
N ALA A 82 -3.10 8.61 -1.05
CA ALA A 82 -4.36 8.40 -0.32
C ALA A 82 -4.13 8.25 1.18
N ASN A 83 -2.93 7.82 1.59
CA ASN A 83 -2.63 7.54 2.99
C ASN A 83 -1.34 8.25 3.45
N PRO A 84 -1.26 9.57 3.31
CA PRO A 84 0.01 10.26 3.63
C PRO A 84 0.40 10.15 5.09
N ASP A 85 -0.57 10.12 5.99
CA ASP A 85 -0.26 10.05 7.42
C ASP A 85 0.31 8.68 7.79
N PHE A 86 -0.26 7.62 7.21
CA PHE A 86 0.22 6.26 7.47
C PHE A 86 1.66 6.08 6.94
N PHE A 87 1.90 6.48 5.69
CA PHE A 87 3.22 6.31 5.11
C PHE A 87 4.25 7.24 5.77
N GLY A 88 3.81 8.41 6.23
CA GLY A 88 4.66 9.28 7.02
C GLY A 88 5.08 8.62 8.33
N MET A 89 4.15 7.92 8.97
CA MET A 89 4.45 7.17 10.18
C MET A 89 5.46 6.06 9.90
N LEU A 90 5.28 5.31 8.82
CA LEU A 90 6.21 4.25 8.46
C LEU A 90 7.61 4.80 8.23
N ALA A 91 7.72 5.94 7.57
CA ALA A 91 9.02 6.57 7.34
C ALA A 91 9.69 6.95 8.66
N ARG A 92 8.92 7.44 9.63
CA ARG A 92 9.48 7.77 10.94
C ARG A 92 9.95 6.53 11.69
N LEU A 93 9.19 5.42 11.55
CA LEU A 93 9.56 4.18 12.21
C LEU A 93 10.81 3.56 11.60
N LYS A 94 11.03 3.73 10.31
CA LYS A 94 12.21 3.20 9.65
C LYS A 94 13.43 4.08 9.81
N ARG A 95 13.25 5.33 10.23
CA ARG A 95 14.36 6.24 10.36
C ARG A 95 15.30 5.74 11.44
N PRO A 96 16.59 5.67 11.18
CA PRO A 96 17.53 5.26 12.21
C PRO A 96 17.40 6.22 13.37
N GLN A 97 17.42 5.67 14.57
CA GLN A 97 17.38 6.46 15.75
C GLN A 97 18.55 7.38 15.69
N ALA A 98 18.28 8.64 15.78
CA ALA A 98 19.35 9.57 15.80
C ALA A 98 20.07 9.37 17.05
N THR A 99 21.03 8.63 17.00
CA THR A 99 21.83 8.48 18.11
C THR A 99 22.62 9.63 18.15
N SER A 100 22.29 10.47 17.89
CA SER A 100 23.14 11.44 17.93
C SER A 100 23.72 11.64 19.10
#